data_e4bd039b9fff4a75c998c4f97735d159
#
_entry.id   e4bd039b9fff4a75c998c4f97735d159
#
_cell.length_a   1.000
_cell.length_b   1.000
_cell.length_c   1.000
_cell.angle_alpha   90.00
_cell.angle_beta   90.00
_cell.angle_gamma   90.00
#
_symmetry.space_group_name_H-M   'P 1'
#
loop_
_entity.id
_entity.type
_entity.pdbx_description
1 polymer ?
#
loop_
_entity_poly.entity_id
_entity_poly.type
_entity_poly.pdbx_seq_one_letter_code
_entity_poly.pdbx_strand_id
1 'polypeptide(L)'
;GVARVRRGEGRAVQRGLVTPDRTTLISSTHRVYAIAEKTAMGDGRVDDAQLLAHAGRAARRFVRFDMAAAAQASGSVVSAVLFGALAGTGVLPFNRAQFEATIERGGVGVKASLRAFGGACDQAQQADSASPATAIAAAAVATPRDPQVAALLQRVEQGFAADARPVIIEGVRRMLDYQDPDYAALYLDRLERVQALVEGSGLLLRETARHLA
;
A
#
# COMPACT_ATOMS: atom_id res chain seq x y z
N GLY A 1 5.83 -0.56 -3.24
CA GLY A 1 5.91 -2.01 -3.43
C GLY A 1 4.93 -2.47 -4.50
N VAL A 2 5.37 -3.38 -5.36
CA VAL A 2 4.53 -3.98 -6.41
C VAL A 2 4.02 -5.32 -5.88
N ALA A 3 2.72 -5.42 -5.61
CA ALA A 3 2.10 -6.66 -5.20
C ALA A 3 1.56 -7.41 -6.42
N ARG A 4 2.03 -8.62 -6.62
CA ARG A 4 1.81 -9.41 -7.83
C ARG A 4 0.51 -10.25 -7.83
N VAL A 5 -0.14 -10.42 -6.70
CA VAL A 5 -1.32 -11.28 -6.55
C VAL A 5 -2.19 -10.76 -5.42
N ARG A 6 -3.52 -10.82 -5.55
CA ARG A 6 -4.50 -10.32 -4.57
C ARG A 6 -4.22 -10.70 -3.11
N ARG A 7 -3.65 -11.87 -2.83
CA ARG A 7 -3.18 -12.24 -1.49
C ARG A 7 -2.01 -11.38 -0.99
N GLY A 8 -1.10 -11.01 -1.89
CA GLY A 8 0.03 -10.13 -1.57
C GLY A 8 -0.43 -8.72 -1.22
N GLU A 9 -1.46 -8.21 -1.90
CA GLU A 9 -2.05 -6.90 -1.63
C GLU A 9 -2.68 -6.84 -0.24
N GLY A 10 -3.56 -7.78 0.07
CA GLY A 10 -4.20 -7.84 1.38
C GLY A 10 -3.17 -7.88 2.51
N ARG A 11 -2.11 -8.69 2.38
CA ARG A 11 -1.02 -8.74 3.36
C ARG A 11 -0.21 -7.45 3.40
N ALA A 12 0.08 -6.82 2.26
CA ALA A 12 0.83 -5.56 2.21
C ALA A 12 0.04 -4.42 2.89
N VAL A 13 -1.27 -4.37 2.65
CA VAL A 13 -2.18 -3.42 3.31
C VAL A 13 -2.26 -3.69 4.81
N GLN A 14 -2.50 -4.94 5.22
CA GLN A 14 -2.58 -5.35 6.62
C GLN A 14 -1.30 -5.09 7.41
N ARG A 15 -0.14 -5.24 6.76
CA ARG A 15 1.18 -4.96 7.35
C ARG A 15 1.57 -3.48 7.30
N GLY A 16 0.69 -2.59 6.84
CA GLY A 16 0.99 -1.16 6.74
C GLY A 16 2.07 -0.78 5.73
N LEU A 17 2.39 -1.68 4.79
CA LEU A 17 3.36 -1.40 3.71
C LEU A 17 2.78 -0.50 2.62
N VAL A 18 1.45 -0.40 2.56
CA VAL A 18 0.72 0.47 1.63
C VAL A 18 0.20 1.66 2.39
N THR A 19 0.55 2.86 1.95
CA THR A 19 0.19 4.11 2.62
C THR A 19 -0.39 5.12 1.63
N PRO A 20 -1.42 5.88 2.04
CA PRO A 20 -2.14 6.78 1.13
C PRO A 20 -1.35 8.05 0.77
N ASP A 21 -0.28 8.34 1.49
CA ASP A 21 0.57 9.50 1.25
C ASP A 21 1.61 9.30 0.14
N ARG A 22 2.08 8.06 -0.08
CA ARG A 22 3.20 7.83 -1.01
C ARG A 22 3.20 6.53 -1.80
N THR A 23 2.33 5.57 -1.49
CA THR A 23 2.39 4.28 -2.17
C THR A 23 1.60 4.27 -3.46
N THR A 24 2.26 3.95 -4.57
CA THR A 24 1.60 3.52 -5.80
C THR A 24 1.47 2.00 -5.77
N LEU A 25 0.25 1.52 -5.76
CA LEU A 25 -0.09 0.09 -5.79
C LEU A 25 -0.46 -0.32 -7.21
N ILE A 26 0.13 -1.41 -7.70
CA ILE A 26 -0.18 -1.97 -9.01
C ILE A 26 -0.66 -3.41 -8.80
N SER A 27 -1.84 -3.73 -9.34
CA SER A 27 -2.44 -5.04 -9.19
C SER A 27 -3.18 -5.53 -10.42
N SER A 28 -3.27 -6.86 -10.52
CA SER A 28 -4.13 -7.50 -11.52
C SER A 28 -5.52 -7.74 -10.95
N THR A 29 -6.57 -7.45 -11.71
CA THR A 29 -7.94 -7.82 -11.36
C THR A 29 -8.25 -9.30 -11.63
N HIS A 30 -7.37 -10.01 -12.34
CA HIS A 30 -7.49 -11.45 -12.53
C HIS A 30 -7.47 -12.22 -11.21
N ARG A 31 -8.48 -13.07 -10.96
CA ARG A 31 -8.58 -13.82 -9.72
C ARG A 31 -7.90 -15.18 -9.82
N VAL A 32 -6.99 -15.43 -8.89
CA VAL A 32 -6.46 -16.77 -8.61
C VAL A 32 -6.86 -17.17 -7.20
N TYR A 33 -7.66 -18.23 -7.09
CA TYR A 33 -8.10 -18.75 -5.80
C TYR A 33 -6.91 -19.33 -5.02
N ALA A 34 -6.87 -19.00 -3.76
CA ALA A 34 -5.91 -19.56 -2.86
C ALA A 34 -6.23 -21.01 -2.47
N ILE A 35 -5.24 -21.79 -2.06
CA ILE A 35 -5.46 -23.17 -1.59
C ILE A 35 -6.50 -23.19 -0.47
N ALA A 36 -6.40 -22.29 0.51
CA ALA A 36 -7.38 -22.21 1.60
C ALA A 36 -8.80 -21.90 1.15
N GLU A 37 -8.99 -21.10 0.09
CA GLU A 37 -10.29 -20.85 -0.51
C GLU A 37 -10.84 -22.07 -1.25
N LYS A 38 -9.95 -22.87 -1.86
CA LYS A 38 -10.29 -24.09 -2.58
C LYS A 38 -10.59 -25.27 -1.65
N THR A 39 -10.00 -25.30 -0.46
CA THR A 39 -10.12 -26.40 0.51
C THR A 39 -11.08 -26.07 1.65
N ALA A 40 -11.66 -24.89 1.69
CA ALA A 40 -12.63 -24.51 2.71
C ALA A 40 -13.88 -25.38 2.64
N MET A 41 -14.34 -25.85 3.78
CA MET A 41 -15.64 -26.52 3.90
C MET A 41 -16.73 -25.44 3.86
N GLY A 42 -17.40 -25.29 2.69
CA GLY A 42 -18.35 -24.22 2.42
C GLY A 42 -17.79 -23.14 1.49
N ASP A 43 -18.42 -21.95 1.49
CA ASP A 43 -17.95 -20.82 0.66
C ASP A 43 -16.79 -20.08 1.35
N GLY A 44 -15.56 -20.51 1.04
CA GLY A 44 -14.33 -19.88 1.55
C GLY A 44 -13.85 -18.69 0.72
N ARG A 45 -14.67 -18.19 -0.22
CA ARG A 45 -14.27 -17.08 -1.10
C ARG A 45 -14.21 -15.76 -0.34
N VAL A 46 -13.12 -15.03 -0.51
CA VAL A 46 -13.00 -13.66 -0.02
C VAL A 46 -13.77 -12.72 -0.96
N ASP A 47 -14.43 -11.71 -0.40
CA ASP A 47 -15.08 -10.66 -1.19
C ASP A 47 -14.02 -9.76 -1.86
N ASP A 48 -13.89 -9.97 -3.17
CA ASP A 48 -12.91 -9.24 -3.98
C ASP A 48 -13.22 -7.76 -4.09
N ALA A 49 -14.50 -7.39 -4.11
CA ALA A 49 -14.87 -5.98 -4.25
C ALA A 49 -14.48 -5.19 -3.01
N GLN A 50 -14.70 -5.76 -1.84
CA GLN A 50 -14.24 -5.16 -0.57
C GLN A 50 -12.72 -5.08 -0.49
N LEU A 51 -12.00 -6.14 -0.89
CA LEU A 51 -10.53 -6.14 -0.88
C LEU A 51 -9.96 -5.04 -1.81
N LEU A 52 -10.48 -4.94 -3.03
CA LEU A 52 -10.06 -3.89 -3.98
C LEU A 52 -10.42 -2.48 -3.51
N ALA A 53 -11.58 -2.31 -2.86
CA ALA A 53 -11.98 -1.04 -2.28
C ALA A 53 -11.05 -0.63 -1.11
N HIS A 54 -10.65 -1.59 -0.25
CA HIS A 54 -9.69 -1.35 0.82
C HIS A 54 -8.30 -1.00 0.27
N ALA A 55 -7.81 -1.74 -0.73
CA ALA A 55 -6.54 -1.48 -1.38
C ALA A 55 -6.51 -0.09 -2.04
N GLY A 56 -7.61 0.31 -2.68
CA GLY A 56 -7.75 1.65 -3.26
C GLY A 56 -7.72 2.79 -2.23
N ARG A 57 -8.32 2.58 -1.05
CA ARG A 57 -8.26 3.56 0.05
C ARG A 57 -6.88 3.60 0.73
N ALA A 58 -6.19 2.48 0.79
CA ALA A 58 -4.88 2.38 1.45
C ALA A 58 -3.73 2.93 0.60
N ALA A 59 -3.89 3.06 -0.71
CA ALA A 59 -2.85 3.53 -1.63
C ALA A 59 -3.08 4.97 -2.06
N ARG A 60 -2.00 5.75 -2.25
CA ARG A 60 -2.06 7.08 -2.87
C ARG A 60 -2.57 7.00 -4.31
N ARG A 61 -2.13 5.95 -5.04
CA ARG A 61 -2.49 5.68 -6.42
C ARG A 61 -2.69 4.18 -6.58
N PHE A 62 -3.77 3.76 -7.23
CA PHE A 62 -4.07 2.35 -7.43
C PHE A 62 -4.33 2.06 -8.91
N VAL A 63 -3.33 1.47 -9.57
CA VAL A 63 -3.42 1.00 -10.97
C VAL A 63 -3.87 -0.46 -10.97
N ARG A 64 -5.01 -0.73 -11.61
CA ARG A 64 -5.61 -2.06 -11.66
C ARG A 64 -6.27 -2.36 -12.99
N PHE A 65 -5.99 -3.51 -13.56
CA PHE A 65 -6.64 -4.07 -14.75
C PHE A 65 -6.36 -5.57 -14.84
N ASP A 66 -7.04 -6.27 -15.74
CA ASP A 66 -6.80 -7.70 -15.95
C ASP A 66 -5.49 -7.93 -16.71
N MET A 67 -4.40 -8.14 -15.96
CA MET A 67 -3.08 -8.35 -16.51
C MET A 67 -2.92 -9.74 -17.15
N ALA A 68 -3.73 -10.72 -16.75
CA ALA A 68 -3.71 -12.03 -17.38
C ALA A 68 -4.35 -11.98 -18.77
N ALA A 69 -5.49 -11.33 -18.91
CA ALA A 69 -6.12 -11.09 -20.20
C ALA A 69 -5.23 -10.27 -21.13
N ALA A 70 -4.57 -9.20 -20.63
CA ALA A 70 -3.64 -8.40 -21.40
C ALA A 70 -2.41 -9.20 -21.87
N ALA A 71 -1.86 -10.07 -21.01
CA ALA A 71 -0.76 -10.96 -21.37
C ALA A 71 -1.17 -11.96 -22.46
N GLN A 72 -2.33 -12.57 -22.33
CA GLN A 72 -2.88 -13.51 -23.29
C GLN A 72 -3.13 -12.83 -24.65
N ALA A 73 -3.75 -11.67 -24.68
CA ALA A 73 -4.02 -10.90 -25.89
C ALA A 73 -2.72 -10.50 -26.64
N SER A 74 -1.64 -10.28 -25.90
CA SER A 74 -0.34 -9.93 -26.44
C SER A 74 0.52 -11.15 -26.83
N GLY A 75 0.09 -12.37 -26.50
CA GLY A 75 0.89 -13.59 -26.64
C GLY A 75 2.16 -13.57 -25.77
N SER A 76 2.09 -12.96 -24.60
CA SER A 76 3.23 -12.75 -23.72
C SER A 76 2.93 -13.21 -22.28
N VAL A 77 3.76 -12.83 -21.34
CA VAL A 77 3.67 -13.21 -19.93
C VAL A 77 3.23 -12.02 -19.04
N VAL A 78 2.58 -12.31 -17.93
CA VAL A 78 2.08 -11.30 -16.99
C VAL A 78 3.20 -10.37 -16.47
N SER A 79 4.44 -10.87 -16.38
CA SER A 79 5.57 -10.06 -15.95
C SER A 79 5.90 -8.92 -16.93
N ALA A 80 5.73 -9.13 -18.25
CA ALA A 80 5.92 -8.07 -19.25
C ALA A 80 4.82 -7.01 -19.15
N VAL A 81 3.58 -7.41 -18.89
CA VAL A 81 2.45 -6.51 -18.62
C VAL A 81 2.68 -5.71 -17.34
N LEU A 82 3.09 -6.37 -16.24
CA LEU A 82 3.40 -5.70 -14.97
C LEU A 82 4.55 -4.70 -15.13
N PHE A 83 5.57 -5.05 -15.91
CA PHE A 83 6.70 -4.16 -16.19
C PHE A 83 6.26 -2.92 -16.97
N GLY A 84 5.34 -3.08 -17.94
CA GLY A 84 4.71 -1.97 -18.65
C GLY A 84 3.85 -1.09 -17.73
N ALA A 85 3.03 -1.69 -16.89
CA ALA A 85 2.25 -0.96 -15.90
C ALA A 85 3.15 -0.15 -14.95
N LEU A 86 4.27 -0.72 -14.50
CA LEU A 86 5.25 -0.02 -13.67
C LEU A 86 5.86 1.20 -14.39
N ALA A 87 6.26 1.04 -15.64
CA ALA A 87 6.77 2.13 -16.48
C ALA A 87 5.72 3.24 -16.64
N GLY A 88 4.47 2.87 -16.93
CA GLY A 88 3.35 3.80 -17.11
C GLY A 88 3.00 4.63 -15.86
N THR A 89 3.35 4.16 -14.66
CA THR A 89 3.16 4.93 -13.43
C THR A 89 4.11 6.11 -13.29
N GLY A 90 5.24 6.12 -13.97
CA GLY A 90 6.24 7.18 -13.85
C GLY A 90 6.91 7.31 -12.48
N VAL A 91 6.78 6.31 -11.60
CA VAL A 91 7.36 6.36 -10.23
C VAL A 91 8.85 6.07 -10.19
N LEU A 92 9.41 5.51 -11.26
CA LEU A 92 10.84 5.26 -11.39
C LEU A 92 11.50 6.32 -12.28
N PRO A 93 12.78 6.66 -12.03
CA PRO A 93 13.49 7.69 -12.78
C PRO A 93 14.01 7.18 -14.14
N PHE A 94 13.20 6.37 -14.84
CA PHE A 94 13.53 5.79 -16.13
C PHE A 94 12.47 6.16 -17.15
N ASN A 95 12.90 6.47 -18.37
CA ASN A 95 12.00 6.72 -19.47
C ASN A 95 11.59 5.39 -20.18
N ARG A 96 10.53 5.46 -20.98
CA ARG A 96 9.98 4.30 -21.70
C ARG A 96 11.03 3.56 -22.53
N ALA A 97 11.89 4.28 -23.23
CA ALA A 97 12.92 3.69 -24.10
C ALA A 97 13.93 2.84 -23.30
N GLN A 98 14.26 3.24 -22.08
CA GLN A 98 15.15 2.46 -21.20
C GLN A 98 14.52 1.14 -20.75
N PHE A 99 13.21 1.14 -20.48
CA PHE A 99 12.46 -0.09 -20.20
C PHE A 99 12.42 -1.01 -21.43
N GLU A 100 12.10 -0.46 -22.61
CA GLU A 100 12.04 -1.21 -23.88
C GLU A 100 13.40 -1.82 -24.23
N ALA A 101 14.48 -1.07 -24.12
CA ALA A 101 15.84 -1.57 -24.33
C ALA A 101 16.21 -2.72 -23.36
N THR A 102 15.63 -2.74 -22.16
CA THR A 102 15.82 -3.84 -21.23
C THR A 102 15.13 -5.12 -21.69
N ILE A 103 13.94 -5.01 -22.30
CA ILE A 103 13.23 -6.14 -22.90
C ILE A 103 14.01 -6.67 -24.12
N GLU A 104 14.50 -5.78 -24.96
CA GLU A 104 15.29 -6.15 -26.14
C GLU A 104 16.55 -6.93 -25.79
N ARG A 105 17.28 -6.48 -24.77
CA ARG A 105 18.47 -7.18 -24.25
C ARG A 105 18.17 -8.57 -23.71
N GLY A 106 16.94 -8.81 -23.26
CA GLY A 106 16.52 -10.13 -22.77
C GLY A 106 16.45 -11.21 -23.84
N GLY A 107 16.30 -10.83 -25.11
CA GLY A 107 16.42 -11.70 -26.28
C GLY A 107 15.31 -12.74 -26.50
N VAL A 108 14.47 -13.01 -25.50
CA VAL A 108 13.43 -14.04 -25.59
C VAL A 108 12.04 -13.40 -25.69
N GLY A 109 11.30 -13.75 -26.77
CA GLY A 109 9.92 -13.27 -26.96
C GLY A 109 9.78 -11.75 -27.07
N VAL A 110 10.80 -11.04 -27.54
CA VAL A 110 10.93 -9.57 -27.54
C VAL A 110 9.71 -8.89 -28.12
N LYS A 111 9.26 -9.29 -29.33
CA LYS A 111 8.12 -8.66 -30.01
C LYS A 111 6.81 -8.76 -29.19
N ALA A 112 6.53 -9.93 -28.61
CA ALA A 112 5.34 -10.13 -27.80
C ALA A 112 5.44 -9.35 -26.48
N SER A 113 6.63 -9.34 -25.85
CA SER A 113 6.89 -8.62 -24.61
C SER A 113 6.81 -7.10 -24.78
N LEU A 114 7.31 -6.54 -25.88
CA LEU A 114 7.17 -5.12 -26.19
C LEU A 114 5.71 -4.72 -26.44
N ARG A 115 4.91 -5.56 -27.13
CA ARG A 115 3.47 -5.30 -27.28
C ARG A 115 2.75 -5.29 -25.93
N ALA A 116 3.01 -6.30 -25.09
CA ALA A 116 2.42 -6.41 -23.76
C ALA A 116 2.82 -5.23 -22.86
N PHE A 117 4.10 -4.87 -22.90
CA PHE A 117 4.66 -3.72 -22.19
C PHE A 117 4.00 -2.40 -22.63
N GLY A 118 3.95 -2.14 -23.95
CA GLY A 118 3.38 -0.91 -24.50
C GLY A 118 1.92 -0.72 -24.13
N GLY A 119 1.09 -1.75 -24.37
CA GLY A 119 -0.33 -1.70 -24.02
C GLY A 119 -0.57 -1.50 -22.51
N ALA A 120 0.21 -2.14 -21.66
CA ALA A 120 0.10 -1.98 -20.20
C ALA A 120 0.60 -0.60 -19.72
N CYS A 121 1.64 -0.05 -20.37
CA CYS A 121 2.13 1.29 -20.08
C CYS A 121 1.06 2.34 -20.37
N ASP A 122 0.45 2.27 -21.54
CA ASP A 122 -0.61 3.18 -21.97
C ASP A 122 -1.85 3.06 -21.08
N GLN A 123 -2.22 1.84 -20.70
CA GLN A 123 -3.35 1.57 -19.81
C GLN A 123 -3.11 2.09 -18.38
N ALA A 124 -1.89 1.99 -17.87
CA ALA A 124 -1.53 2.52 -16.54
C ALA A 124 -1.51 4.06 -16.53
N GLN A 125 -1.15 4.71 -17.64
CA GLN A 125 -1.25 6.17 -17.77
C GLN A 125 -2.70 6.65 -17.81
N GLN A 126 -3.58 5.92 -18.50
CA GLN A 126 -5.01 6.26 -18.55
C GLN A 126 -5.72 6.05 -17.20
N ALA A 127 -5.31 5.04 -16.43
CA ALA A 127 -5.87 4.79 -15.10
C ALA A 127 -5.61 5.94 -14.10
N ASP A 128 -4.62 6.78 -14.36
CA ASP A 128 -4.29 7.94 -13.54
C ASP A 128 -5.35 9.05 -13.59
N SER A 129 -6.06 9.15 -14.71
CA SER A 129 -7.11 10.16 -14.89
C SER A 129 -8.42 9.83 -14.17
N ALA A 130 -8.57 8.62 -13.61
CA ALA A 130 -9.82 8.09 -13.08
C ALA A 130 -9.85 7.86 -11.55
N SER A 131 -8.76 8.11 -10.82
CA SER A 131 -8.74 7.92 -9.36
C SER A 131 -8.73 9.27 -8.64
N PRO A 132 -9.88 9.74 -8.13
CA PRO A 132 -9.85 10.80 -7.14
C PRO A 132 -9.13 10.23 -5.91
N ALA A 133 -8.07 10.91 -5.46
CA ALA A 133 -7.54 10.73 -4.12
C ALA A 133 -8.67 11.07 -3.15
N THR A 134 -9.46 10.08 -2.78
CA THR A 134 -10.40 10.22 -1.68
C THR A 134 -9.52 10.36 -0.44
N ALA A 135 -9.31 11.60 -0.03
CA ALA A 135 -8.74 11.90 1.26
C ALA A 135 -9.55 11.07 2.28
N ILE A 136 -8.89 10.15 2.95
CA ILE A 136 -9.49 9.47 4.09
C ILE A 136 -9.73 10.61 5.08
N ALA A 137 -10.98 11.06 5.17
CA ALA A 137 -11.39 11.89 6.29
C ALA A 137 -10.94 11.13 7.53
N ALA A 138 -10.07 11.73 8.33
CA ALA A 138 -9.61 11.16 9.57
C ALA A 138 -10.89 10.79 10.34
N ALA A 139 -11.13 9.48 10.50
CA ALA A 139 -12.26 9.02 11.28
C ALA A 139 -12.11 9.68 12.65
N ALA A 140 -13.14 10.40 13.09
CA ALA A 140 -13.12 11.03 14.39
C ALA A 140 -12.72 9.97 15.42
N VAL A 141 -11.66 10.23 16.17
CA VAL A 141 -11.18 9.30 17.19
C VAL A 141 -12.30 9.19 18.22
N ALA A 142 -12.95 8.03 18.25
CA ALA A 142 -14.01 7.78 19.21
C ALA A 142 -13.45 7.97 20.63
N THR A 143 -14.17 8.66 21.51
CA THR A 143 -13.75 8.84 22.89
C THR A 143 -13.59 7.47 23.55
N PRO A 144 -12.39 7.10 24.02
CA PRO A 144 -12.16 5.79 24.59
C PRO A 144 -12.92 5.67 25.91
N ARG A 145 -13.47 4.48 26.16
CA ARG A 145 -14.16 4.17 27.42
C ARG A 145 -13.18 3.84 28.55
N ASP A 146 -12.00 3.39 28.19
CA ASP A 146 -10.93 3.05 29.11
C ASP A 146 -10.14 4.32 29.49
N PRO A 147 -10.03 4.66 30.78
CA PRO A 147 -9.31 5.84 31.24
C PRO A 147 -7.80 5.79 30.95
N GLN A 148 -7.18 4.60 30.90
CA GLN A 148 -5.78 4.45 30.53
C GLN A 148 -5.56 4.80 29.06
N VAL A 149 -6.44 4.33 28.19
CA VAL A 149 -6.40 4.67 26.76
C VAL A 149 -6.66 6.17 26.54
N ALA A 150 -7.59 6.76 27.30
CA ALA A 150 -7.84 8.21 27.25
C ALA A 150 -6.59 9.00 27.62
N ALA A 151 -5.87 8.61 28.67
CA ALA A 151 -4.63 9.25 29.09
C ALA A 151 -3.53 9.14 28.02
N LEU A 152 -3.39 7.99 27.34
CA LEU A 152 -2.45 7.82 26.24
C LEU A 152 -2.76 8.75 25.07
N LEU A 153 -4.03 8.87 24.68
CA LEU A 153 -4.43 9.79 23.61
C LEU A 153 -4.21 11.26 24.00
N GLN A 154 -4.50 11.63 25.22
CA GLN A 154 -4.21 12.97 25.75
C GLN A 154 -2.70 13.27 25.72
N ARG A 155 -1.87 12.29 26.07
CA ARG A 155 -0.41 12.40 25.96
C ARG A 155 0.03 12.63 24.51
N VAL A 156 -0.60 11.98 23.53
CA VAL A 156 -0.33 12.21 22.12
C VAL A 156 -0.72 13.63 21.70
N GLU A 157 -1.89 14.11 22.13
CA GLU A 157 -2.35 15.45 21.77
C GLU A 157 -1.49 16.57 22.36
N GLN A 158 -1.00 16.38 23.57
CA GLN A 158 -0.19 17.39 24.26
C GLN A 158 1.31 17.32 23.90
N GLY A 159 1.83 16.11 23.70
CA GLY A 159 3.26 15.86 23.57
C GLY A 159 3.80 15.91 22.16
N PHE A 160 2.97 15.75 21.13
CA PHE A 160 3.46 15.60 19.76
C PHE A 160 2.88 16.63 18.78
N ALA A 161 3.64 16.94 17.72
CA ALA A 161 3.25 17.87 16.68
C ALA A 161 2.01 17.37 15.88
N ALA A 162 1.14 18.28 15.46
CA ALA A 162 -0.15 17.97 14.85
C ALA A 162 -0.05 17.08 13.60
N ASP A 163 1.00 17.24 12.81
CA ASP A 163 1.26 16.45 11.60
C ASP A 163 1.67 15.00 11.86
N ALA A 164 2.25 14.71 13.05
CA ALA A 164 2.65 13.36 13.47
C ALA A 164 1.52 12.62 14.21
N ARG A 165 0.60 13.33 14.88
CA ARG A 165 -0.45 12.74 15.73
C ARG A 165 -1.26 11.63 15.06
N PRO A 166 -1.75 11.76 13.80
CA PRO A 166 -2.56 10.70 13.19
C PRO A 166 -1.81 9.36 13.09
N VAL A 167 -0.51 9.39 12.79
CA VAL A 167 0.32 8.18 12.67
C VAL A 167 0.60 7.61 14.07
N ILE A 168 0.84 8.46 15.06
CA ILE A 168 1.11 8.05 16.44
C ILE A 168 -0.14 7.42 17.06
N ILE A 169 -1.33 8.00 16.84
CA ILE A 169 -2.62 7.45 17.33
C ILE A 169 -2.86 6.05 16.74
N GLU A 170 -2.60 5.86 15.46
CA GLU A 170 -2.72 4.53 14.85
C GLU A 170 -1.69 3.54 15.40
N GLY A 171 -0.48 4.01 15.72
CA GLY A 171 0.53 3.23 16.43
C GLY A 171 0.08 2.81 17.83
N VAL A 172 -0.47 3.73 18.63
CA VAL A 172 -1.06 3.43 19.95
C VAL A 172 -2.14 2.37 19.84
N ARG A 173 -3.08 2.54 18.89
CA ARG A 173 -4.14 1.56 18.65
C ARG A 173 -3.56 0.17 18.35
N ARG A 174 -2.53 0.11 17.49
CA ARG A 174 -1.88 -1.15 17.13
C ARG A 174 -1.17 -1.82 18.31
N MET A 175 -0.56 -1.04 19.21
CA MET A 175 0.07 -1.56 20.43
C MET A 175 -0.97 -2.11 21.40
N LEU A 176 -2.12 -1.43 21.52
CA LEU A 176 -3.26 -1.91 22.33
C LEU A 176 -3.85 -3.21 21.77
N ASP A 177 -4.00 -3.31 20.44
CA ASP A 177 -4.49 -4.53 19.77
C ASP A 177 -3.49 -5.70 19.91
N TYR A 178 -2.19 -5.39 19.96
CA TYR A 178 -1.13 -6.40 20.06
C TYR A 178 -0.96 -6.92 21.48
N GLN A 179 -0.98 -6.05 22.50
CA GLN A 179 -0.71 -6.43 23.87
C GLN A 179 -1.61 -5.68 24.88
N ASP A 180 -1.23 -4.46 25.32
CA ASP A 180 -1.89 -3.74 26.41
C ASP A 180 -1.57 -2.23 26.42
N PRO A 181 -2.19 -1.44 27.33
CA PRO A 181 -1.89 -0.02 27.49
C PRO A 181 -0.43 0.27 27.90
N ASP A 182 0.21 -0.60 28.67
CA ASP A 182 1.59 -0.40 29.11
C ASP A 182 2.56 -0.51 27.95
N TYR A 183 2.28 -1.42 27.02
CA TYR A 183 3.06 -1.53 25.78
C TYR A 183 2.87 -0.32 24.86
N ALA A 184 1.66 0.23 24.80
CA ALA A 184 1.39 1.49 24.11
C ALA A 184 2.09 2.69 24.79
N ALA A 185 2.20 2.72 26.10
CA ALA A 185 2.97 3.73 26.83
C ALA A 185 4.47 3.64 26.50
N LEU A 186 5.03 2.43 26.45
CA LEU A 186 6.43 2.21 26.07
C LEU A 186 6.71 2.68 24.63
N TYR A 187 5.77 2.50 23.72
CA TYR A 187 5.86 3.04 22.35
C TYR A 187 5.97 4.57 22.38
N LEU A 188 5.13 5.26 23.14
CA LEU A 188 5.17 6.72 23.29
C LEU A 188 6.48 7.19 23.93
N ASP A 189 6.98 6.52 24.99
CA ASP A 189 8.27 6.82 25.61
C ASP A 189 9.43 6.81 24.61
N ARG A 190 9.43 5.85 23.71
CA ARG A 190 10.44 5.75 22.64
C ARG A 190 10.33 6.89 21.64
N LEU A 191 9.11 7.27 21.27
CA LEU A 191 8.88 8.38 20.34
C LEU A 191 9.28 9.74 20.94
N GLU A 192 9.02 9.97 22.23
CA GLU A 192 9.45 11.18 22.93
C GLU A 192 10.98 11.33 22.95
N ARG A 193 11.69 10.20 23.15
CA ARG A 193 13.17 10.22 23.04
C ARG A 193 13.65 10.61 21.64
N VAL A 194 12.99 10.09 20.60
CA VAL A 194 13.33 10.45 19.22
C VAL A 194 13.01 11.90 18.94
N GLN A 195 11.86 12.38 19.42
CA GLN A 195 11.47 13.79 19.29
C GLN A 195 12.47 14.73 19.95
N ALA A 196 13.01 14.37 21.11
CA ALA A 196 14.03 15.17 21.81
C ALA A 196 15.37 15.24 21.08
N LEU A 197 15.65 14.30 20.17
CA LEU A 197 16.88 14.26 19.38
C LEU A 197 16.79 15.06 18.07
N VAL A 198 15.57 15.48 17.68
CA VAL A 198 15.33 16.05 16.35
C VAL A 198 14.88 17.50 16.47
N GLU A 199 15.76 18.42 16.13
CA GLU A 199 15.40 19.81 15.91
C GLU A 199 14.75 19.96 14.52
N GLY A 200 13.45 20.23 14.48
CA GLY A 200 12.78 20.85 13.31
C GLY A 200 12.15 19.94 12.25
N SER A 201 12.32 18.63 12.22
CA SER A 201 11.73 17.79 11.17
C SER A 201 10.73 16.75 11.71
N GLY A 202 9.43 17.05 11.62
CA GLY A 202 8.35 16.11 11.92
C GLY A 202 8.38 14.82 11.08
N LEU A 203 9.15 14.81 9.97
CA LEU A 203 9.27 13.66 9.08
C LEU A 203 9.93 12.46 9.78
N LEU A 204 11.06 12.66 10.49
CA LEU A 204 11.74 11.55 11.17
C LEU A 204 10.88 10.96 12.27
N LEU A 205 10.22 11.79 13.06
CA LEU A 205 9.30 11.34 14.10
C LEU A 205 8.14 10.53 13.50
N ARG A 206 7.54 11.01 12.42
CA ARG A 206 6.43 10.34 11.74
C ARG A 206 6.84 9.00 11.14
N GLU A 207 8.01 8.92 10.50
CA GLU A 207 8.53 7.65 9.98
C GLU A 207 8.92 6.68 11.11
N THR A 208 9.52 7.19 12.18
CA THR A 208 9.80 6.36 13.37
C THR A 208 8.50 5.82 13.97
N ALA A 209 7.49 6.65 14.13
CA ALA A 209 6.18 6.22 14.64
C ALA A 209 5.55 5.11 13.77
N ARG A 210 5.70 5.23 12.45
CA ARG A 210 5.17 4.24 11.49
C ARG A 210 5.88 2.89 11.56
N HIS A 211 7.19 2.88 11.76
CA HIS A 211 8.00 1.68 11.72
C HIS A 211 8.25 1.03 13.07
N LEU A 212 8.02 1.75 14.15
CA LEU A 212 8.15 1.26 15.52
C LEU A 212 6.88 0.53 15.99
N ALA A 213 5.72 0.87 15.41
CA ALA A 213 4.44 0.19 15.61
C ALA A 213 4.29 -0.98 14.60
#